data_7bb8cd52c8e01396ad85c45374a1bbea
#
_entry.id   7bb8cd52c8e01396ad85c45374a1bbea
#
_cell.length_a   1.000
_cell.length_b   1.000
_cell.length_c   1.000
_cell.angle_alpha   90.00
_cell.angle_beta   90.00
_cell.angle_gamma   90.00
#
_symmetry.space_group_name_H-M   'P 1'
#
loop_
_entity.id
_entity.type
_entity.pdbx_description
1 polymer ?
#
loop_
_entity_poly.entity_id
_entity_poly.type
_entity_poly.pdbx_seq_one_letter_code
_entity_poly.pdbx_strand_id
1 'polypeptide(L)'
;EEKKLKNGEEIVQSIKVIEIEPNKNQPRRTFPQESIEELAKSIEKYGIIQPIIVTKRDGYYEIIAGERRWRAAKKAGLKEMPCIVRESDERKNKEIALIENIQREDLNPIDKARGFRQLLDEYGMTQQELADTVGLNRSTVTNTLRILNLDERVIQLALEGKLNEGHCRSLLCFDDPDKQYDAALRIIEKGETVRDIEKKVQDKKKVSKKYEERREAIC
;
A
#
# COMPACT_ATOMS: atom_id res chain seq x y z
N GLU A 1 -1.14 36.86 8.21
CA GLU A 1 -1.41 37.24 6.82
C GLU A 1 -0.86 36.16 5.90
N GLU A 2 -1.76 35.40 5.26
CA GLU A 2 -1.40 34.39 4.26
C GLU A 2 -1.07 35.07 2.92
N LYS A 3 0.19 35.08 2.53
CA LYS A 3 0.56 35.39 1.14
C LYS A 3 0.49 34.13 0.31
N LYS A 4 -0.63 33.92 -0.40
CA LYS A 4 -0.73 32.94 -1.50
C LYS A 4 0.05 33.47 -2.70
N LEU A 5 1.14 32.81 -3.06
CA LEU A 5 1.83 33.00 -4.33
C LEU A 5 1.50 31.83 -5.28
N LYS A 6 1.15 32.15 -6.52
CA LYS A 6 0.87 31.23 -7.62
C LYS A 6 2.19 30.76 -8.22
N ASN A 7 2.25 29.49 -8.64
CA ASN A 7 3.35 28.79 -9.33
C ASN A 7 4.42 28.18 -8.42
N GLY A 8 4.13 27.00 -7.83
CA GLY A 8 5.19 26.12 -7.30
C GLY A 8 6.03 26.66 -6.14
N GLU A 9 5.69 27.84 -5.60
CA GLU A 9 6.44 28.49 -4.54
C GLU A 9 6.01 27.96 -3.16
N GLU A 10 6.98 27.53 -2.41
CA GLU A 10 6.82 27.02 -1.04
C GLU A 10 6.35 28.17 -0.13
N ILE A 11 5.16 28.04 0.45
CA ILE A 11 4.58 29.05 1.35
C ILE A 11 5.33 28.99 2.70
N VAL A 12 5.98 30.11 3.05
CA VAL A 12 6.59 30.27 4.37
C VAL A 12 5.55 30.77 5.35
N GLN A 13 5.33 30.02 6.43
CA GLN A 13 4.40 30.34 7.52
C GLN A 13 5.18 30.49 8.83
N SER A 14 4.75 31.41 9.70
CA SER A 14 5.27 31.53 11.05
C SER A 14 4.55 30.51 11.96
N ILE A 15 5.29 29.58 12.54
CA ILE A 15 4.76 28.50 13.39
C ILE A 15 5.38 28.62 14.77
N LYS A 16 4.57 28.39 15.83
CA LYS A 16 5.07 28.41 17.20
C LYS A 16 6.06 27.29 17.43
N VAL A 17 7.21 27.61 18.00
CA VAL A 17 8.29 26.64 18.26
C VAL A 17 7.84 25.46 19.14
N ILE A 18 6.86 25.70 20.02
CA ILE A 18 6.29 24.68 20.90
C ILE A 18 5.42 23.65 20.13
N GLU A 19 4.86 24.02 18.98
CA GLU A 19 4.04 23.15 18.14
C GLU A 19 4.89 22.30 17.18
N ILE A 20 6.23 22.44 17.21
CA ILE A 20 7.16 21.75 16.33
C ILE A 20 7.91 20.68 17.10
N GLU A 21 7.90 19.44 16.59
CA GLU A 21 8.57 18.29 17.18
C GLU A 21 9.64 17.70 16.22
N PRO A 22 10.74 17.15 16.77
CA PRO A 22 11.74 16.47 15.97
C PRO A 22 11.23 15.10 15.50
N ASN A 23 11.63 14.70 14.29
CA ASN A 23 11.32 13.37 13.77
C ASN A 23 12.14 12.29 14.50
N LYS A 24 11.46 11.35 15.15
CA LYS A 24 12.06 10.24 15.91
C LYS A 24 12.88 9.27 15.05
N ASN A 25 12.66 9.26 13.74
CA ASN A 25 13.29 8.32 12.79
C ASN A 25 14.48 8.94 12.04
N GLN A 26 14.95 10.15 12.39
CA GLN A 26 16.09 10.76 11.70
C GLN A 26 17.41 10.04 12.04
N PRO A 27 18.25 9.74 11.04
CA PRO A 27 19.51 9.01 11.23
C PRO A 27 20.56 9.82 12.00
N ARG A 28 20.48 11.16 12.00
CA ARG A 28 21.44 12.04 12.67
C ARG A 28 20.87 12.55 13.99
N ARG A 29 21.20 11.85 15.09
CA ARG A 29 20.68 12.17 16.44
C ARG A 29 21.61 13.06 17.29
N THR A 30 22.88 13.15 16.94
CA THR A 30 23.90 13.89 17.70
C THR A 30 24.32 15.16 16.97
N PHE A 31 24.16 16.30 17.62
CA PHE A 31 24.65 17.58 17.17
C PHE A 31 25.62 18.16 18.24
N PRO A 32 26.83 18.61 17.87
CA PRO A 32 27.75 19.26 18.81
C PRO A 32 27.08 20.45 19.48
N GLN A 33 27.12 20.52 20.80
CA GLN A 33 26.40 21.51 21.59
C GLN A 33 26.91 22.93 21.33
N GLU A 34 28.23 23.09 21.16
CA GLU A 34 28.87 24.35 20.79
C GLU A 34 28.31 24.94 19.49
N SER A 35 28.10 24.10 18.48
CA SER A 35 27.57 24.49 17.17
C SER A 35 26.08 24.95 17.23
N ILE A 36 25.31 24.48 18.23
CA ILE A 36 23.93 24.94 18.47
C ILE A 36 23.95 26.29 19.19
N GLU A 37 24.92 26.50 20.11
CA GLU A 37 25.09 27.75 20.86
C GLU A 37 25.48 28.92 19.96
N GLU A 38 26.46 28.71 19.06
CA GLU A 38 26.84 29.71 18.09
C GLU A 38 25.67 30.10 17.18
N LEU A 39 24.90 29.09 16.72
CA LEU A 39 23.75 29.32 15.90
C LEU A 39 22.63 30.04 16.67
N ALA A 40 22.43 29.75 17.96
CA ALA A 40 21.46 30.43 18.81
C ALA A 40 21.79 31.91 18.96
N LYS A 41 23.07 32.26 19.23
CA LYS A 41 23.53 33.66 19.28
C LYS A 41 23.30 34.40 17.94
N SER A 42 23.53 33.73 16.82
CA SER A 42 23.25 34.29 15.49
C SER A 42 21.74 34.53 15.27
N ILE A 43 20.91 33.56 15.71
CA ILE A 43 19.45 33.65 15.60
C ILE A 43 18.88 34.78 16.50
N GLU A 44 19.43 34.99 17.69
CA GLU A 44 19.06 36.11 18.57
C GLU A 44 19.32 37.47 17.90
N LYS A 45 20.41 37.57 17.17
CA LYS A 45 20.82 38.83 16.52
C LYS A 45 20.15 39.13 15.20
N TYR A 46 19.96 38.10 14.36
CA TYR A 46 19.56 38.26 12.96
C TYR A 46 18.24 37.54 12.61
N GLY A 47 17.68 36.80 13.56
CA GLY A 47 16.52 35.93 13.29
C GLY A 47 16.88 34.69 12.46
N ILE A 48 15.88 33.95 12.06
CA ILE A 48 16.04 32.78 11.21
C ILE A 48 15.94 33.20 9.75
N ILE A 49 17.07 33.21 9.03
CA ILE A 49 17.16 33.61 7.64
C ILE A 49 16.58 32.53 6.71
N GLN A 50 16.88 31.26 6.98
CA GLN A 50 16.37 30.14 6.18
C GLN A 50 15.29 29.39 6.96
N PRO A 51 14.06 29.29 6.42
CA PRO A 51 12.99 28.54 7.05
C PRO A 51 13.36 27.06 7.22
N ILE A 52 12.76 26.40 8.21
CA ILE A 52 12.81 24.95 8.33
C ILE A 52 11.67 24.32 7.54
N ILE A 53 11.84 23.05 7.17
CA ILE A 53 10.79 22.30 6.46
C ILE A 53 10.11 21.38 7.48
N VAL A 54 8.80 21.49 7.57
CA VAL A 54 7.96 20.71 8.48
C VAL A 54 6.80 20.07 7.74
N THR A 55 6.26 19.00 8.31
CA THR A 55 5.00 18.41 7.86
C THR A 55 3.94 18.51 8.94
N LYS A 56 2.71 18.77 8.56
CA LYS A 56 1.58 18.85 9.49
C LYS A 56 1.18 17.44 9.94
N ARG A 57 0.99 17.28 11.27
CA ARG A 57 0.47 16.08 11.93
C ARG A 57 -0.77 16.44 12.73
N ASP A 58 -1.40 15.46 13.34
CA ASP A 58 -2.55 15.69 14.21
C ASP A 58 -2.12 16.46 15.48
N GLY A 59 -2.32 17.77 15.46
CA GLY A 59 -2.05 18.66 16.58
C GLY A 59 -0.63 19.22 16.70
N TYR A 60 0.33 18.86 15.82
CA TYR A 60 1.70 19.38 15.82
C TYR A 60 2.34 19.40 14.42
N TYR A 61 3.56 19.91 14.32
CA TYR A 61 4.37 19.92 13.10
C TYR A 61 5.64 19.10 13.32
N GLU A 62 5.90 18.11 12.45
CA GLU A 62 7.10 17.28 12.51
C GLU A 62 8.19 17.81 11.57
N ILE A 63 9.43 17.89 12.06
CA ILE A 63 10.57 18.41 11.29
C ILE A 63 11.00 17.41 10.22
N ILE A 64 10.95 17.83 8.95
CA ILE A 64 11.56 17.12 7.82
C ILE A 64 13.03 17.51 7.68
N ALA A 65 13.33 18.82 7.70
CA ALA A 65 14.69 19.32 7.58
C ALA A 65 14.88 20.61 8.39
N GLY A 66 16.06 20.76 9.00
CA GLY A 66 16.44 21.95 9.75
C GLY A 66 16.42 21.79 11.27
N GLU A 67 16.54 20.58 11.82
CA GLU A 67 16.50 20.30 13.27
C GLU A 67 17.51 21.16 14.06
N ARG A 68 18.72 21.39 13.54
CA ARG A 68 19.71 22.28 14.21
C ARG A 68 19.17 23.70 14.40
N ARG A 69 18.47 24.24 13.38
CA ARG A 69 17.86 25.58 13.45
C ARG A 69 16.74 25.62 14.47
N TRP A 70 15.89 24.60 14.52
CA TRP A 70 14.85 24.48 15.53
C TRP A 70 15.41 24.41 16.96
N ARG A 71 16.44 23.57 17.19
CA ARG A 71 17.10 23.47 18.50
C ARG A 71 17.72 24.81 18.93
N ALA A 72 18.37 25.50 18.01
CA ALA A 72 18.96 26.81 18.24
C ALA A 72 17.89 27.88 18.50
N ALA A 73 16.78 27.89 17.76
CA ALA A 73 15.64 28.76 17.96
C ALA A 73 15.00 28.56 19.35
N LYS A 74 14.83 27.30 19.77
CA LYS A 74 14.33 26.95 21.09
C LYS A 74 15.27 27.43 22.19
N LYS A 75 16.60 27.32 22.00
CA LYS A 75 17.62 27.81 22.94
C LYS A 75 17.66 29.33 22.98
N ALA A 76 17.46 30.01 21.85
CA ALA A 76 17.36 31.47 21.74
C ALA A 76 16.03 32.03 22.27
N GLY A 77 15.09 31.19 22.73
CA GLY A 77 13.82 31.62 23.31
C GLY A 77 12.81 32.18 22.30
N LEU A 78 12.95 31.91 21.00
CA LEU A 78 11.99 32.36 20.02
C LEU A 78 10.62 31.69 20.26
N LYS A 79 9.56 32.49 20.18
CA LYS A 79 8.16 32.00 20.29
C LYS A 79 7.68 31.38 18.99
N GLU A 80 8.09 31.93 17.86
CA GLU A 80 7.71 31.53 16.51
C GLU A 80 8.91 31.46 15.59
N MET A 81 8.82 30.67 14.55
CA MET A 81 9.87 30.56 13.53
C MET A 81 9.30 30.34 12.13
N PRO A 82 9.99 30.83 11.08
CA PRO A 82 9.57 30.63 9.71
C PRO A 82 9.73 29.16 9.30
N CYS A 83 8.63 28.58 8.82
CA CYS A 83 8.55 27.18 8.38
C CYS A 83 7.95 27.11 6.98
N ILE A 84 8.44 26.18 6.17
CA ILE A 84 7.79 25.71 4.96
C ILE A 84 7.00 24.47 5.34
N VAL A 85 5.67 24.54 5.24
CA VAL A 85 4.82 23.38 5.50
C VAL A 85 4.70 22.58 4.21
N ARG A 86 5.32 21.40 4.20
CA ARG A 86 5.08 20.39 3.16
C ARG A 86 4.02 19.43 3.66
N GLU A 87 3.00 19.21 2.87
CA GLU A 87 2.09 18.11 3.12
C GLU A 87 2.91 16.82 3.05
N SER A 88 2.91 16.08 4.15
CA SER A 88 3.47 14.73 4.13
C SER A 88 2.49 13.89 3.33
N ASP A 89 2.88 13.56 2.12
CA ASP A 89 2.17 12.60 1.28
C ASP A 89 2.39 11.17 1.84
N GLU A 90 2.15 11.01 3.17
CA GLU A 90 2.27 9.69 3.82
C GLU A 90 1.42 8.64 3.11
N ARG A 91 0.24 9.08 2.65
CA ARG A 91 -0.65 8.24 1.88
C ARG A 91 0.03 7.80 0.59
N LYS A 92 0.64 8.74 -0.13
CA LYS A 92 1.37 8.46 -1.37
C LYS A 92 2.65 7.66 -1.15
N ASN A 93 3.38 7.94 -0.06
CA ASN A 93 4.56 7.15 0.29
C ASN A 93 4.18 5.70 0.65
N LYS A 94 3.09 5.48 1.38
CA LYS A 94 2.55 4.15 1.69
C LYS A 94 2.05 3.44 0.43
N GLU A 95 1.38 4.17 -0.46
CA GLU A 95 0.94 3.67 -1.76
C GLU A 95 2.13 3.18 -2.59
N ILE A 96 3.17 4.00 -2.75
CA ILE A 96 4.40 3.62 -3.49
C ILE A 96 5.06 2.39 -2.86
N ALA A 97 5.20 2.36 -1.54
CA ALA A 97 5.77 1.22 -0.84
C ALA A 97 4.95 -0.07 -1.01
N LEU A 98 3.61 0.05 -1.03
CA LEU A 98 2.73 -1.08 -1.28
C LEU A 98 2.86 -1.59 -2.72
N ILE A 99 2.93 -0.69 -3.70
CA ILE A 99 3.14 -1.03 -5.12
C ILE A 99 4.48 -1.75 -5.30
N GLU A 100 5.57 -1.22 -4.70
CA GLU A 100 6.89 -1.84 -4.73
C GLU A 100 6.85 -3.27 -4.16
N ASN A 101 6.22 -3.44 -3.00
CA ASN A 101 6.08 -4.76 -2.37
C ASN A 101 5.29 -5.75 -3.24
N ILE A 102 4.23 -5.29 -3.92
CA ILE A 102 3.42 -6.12 -4.82
C ILE A 102 4.21 -6.56 -6.08
N GLN A 103 5.18 -5.76 -6.53
CA GLN A 103 6.02 -6.06 -7.69
C GLN A 103 7.14 -7.05 -7.40
N ARG A 104 7.28 -7.52 -6.15
CA ARG A 104 8.27 -8.56 -5.82
C ARG A 104 7.90 -9.88 -6.49
N GLU A 105 8.90 -10.55 -7.06
CA GLU A 105 8.73 -11.82 -7.80
C GLU A 105 8.37 -13.00 -6.89
N ASP A 106 8.69 -12.92 -5.58
CA ASP A 106 8.50 -13.98 -4.60
C ASP A 106 7.16 -13.92 -3.85
N LEU A 107 6.27 -12.98 -4.22
CA LEU A 107 4.99 -12.82 -3.53
C LEU A 107 4.03 -13.96 -3.85
N ASN A 108 3.42 -14.56 -2.81
CA ASN A 108 2.39 -15.57 -3.03
C ASN A 108 1.10 -14.97 -3.65
N PRO A 109 0.28 -15.76 -4.34
CA PRO A 109 -0.89 -15.25 -5.07
C PRO A 109 -1.94 -14.60 -4.15
N ILE A 110 -2.06 -15.01 -2.90
CA ILE A 110 -3.02 -14.47 -1.95
C ILE A 110 -2.58 -13.09 -1.47
N ASP A 111 -1.30 -12.93 -1.10
CA ASP A 111 -0.78 -11.63 -0.65
C ASP A 111 -0.77 -10.61 -1.79
N LYS A 112 -0.48 -11.03 -3.03
CA LYS A 112 -0.63 -10.20 -4.22
C LYS A 112 -2.08 -9.73 -4.40
N ALA A 113 -3.05 -10.64 -4.26
CA ALA A 113 -4.47 -10.31 -4.38
C ALA A 113 -4.94 -9.37 -3.26
N ARG A 114 -4.45 -9.56 -2.02
CA ARG A 114 -4.71 -8.66 -0.88
C ARG A 114 -4.14 -7.27 -1.12
N GLY A 115 -2.90 -7.18 -1.61
CA GLY A 115 -2.29 -5.91 -1.98
C GLY A 115 -3.08 -5.17 -3.07
N PHE A 116 -3.56 -5.88 -4.10
CA PHE A 116 -4.45 -5.30 -5.11
C PHE A 116 -5.74 -4.78 -4.50
N ARG A 117 -6.39 -5.55 -3.63
CA ARG A 117 -7.60 -5.14 -2.92
C ARG A 117 -7.35 -3.88 -2.10
N GLN A 118 -6.25 -3.82 -1.38
CA GLN A 118 -5.88 -2.67 -0.57
C GLN A 118 -5.68 -1.40 -1.42
N LEU A 119 -5.05 -1.49 -2.60
CA LEU A 119 -4.89 -0.36 -3.52
C LEU A 119 -6.23 0.16 -4.05
N LEU A 120 -7.20 -0.74 -4.31
CA LEU A 120 -8.54 -0.34 -4.74
C LEU A 120 -9.32 0.33 -3.59
N ASP A 121 -9.34 -0.29 -2.41
CA ASP A 121 -10.22 0.09 -1.30
C ASP A 121 -9.70 1.31 -0.53
N GLU A 122 -8.39 1.37 -0.21
CA GLU A 122 -7.79 2.45 0.59
C GLU A 122 -7.34 3.64 -0.26
N TYR A 123 -6.83 3.37 -1.47
CA TYR A 123 -6.29 4.44 -2.33
C TYR A 123 -7.27 4.87 -3.42
N GLY A 124 -8.38 4.15 -3.61
CA GLY A 124 -9.45 4.50 -4.53
C GLY A 124 -9.09 4.30 -6.00
N MET A 125 -8.09 3.47 -6.29
CA MET A 125 -7.72 3.14 -7.66
C MET A 125 -8.82 2.34 -8.36
N THR A 126 -9.00 2.57 -9.64
CA THR A 126 -9.75 1.66 -10.52
C THR A 126 -8.90 0.44 -10.89
N GLN A 127 -9.53 -0.66 -11.29
CA GLN A 127 -8.79 -1.84 -11.78
C GLN A 127 -7.93 -1.54 -13.01
N GLN A 128 -8.29 -0.53 -13.81
CA GLN A 128 -7.50 -0.11 -14.95
C GLN A 128 -6.26 0.64 -14.52
N GLU A 129 -6.39 1.64 -13.64
CA GLU A 129 -5.25 2.40 -13.10
C GLU A 129 -4.27 1.48 -12.36
N LEU A 130 -4.78 0.52 -11.58
CA LEU A 130 -3.95 -0.49 -10.93
C LEU A 130 -3.19 -1.33 -11.97
N ALA A 131 -3.86 -1.81 -13.02
CA ALA A 131 -3.23 -2.59 -14.08
C ALA A 131 -2.09 -1.83 -14.76
N ASP A 132 -2.34 -0.56 -15.11
CA ASP A 132 -1.34 0.33 -15.74
C ASP A 132 -0.16 0.58 -14.79
N THR A 133 -0.42 0.79 -13.49
CA THR A 133 0.61 1.05 -12.47
C THR A 133 1.53 -0.16 -12.23
N VAL A 134 0.97 -1.38 -12.19
CA VAL A 134 1.76 -2.60 -11.94
C VAL A 134 2.26 -3.28 -13.23
N GLY A 135 1.97 -2.71 -14.41
CA GLY A 135 2.42 -3.24 -15.70
C GLY A 135 1.70 -4.54 -16.11
N LEU A 136 0.43 -4.71 -15.71
CA LEU A 136 -0.39 -5.88 -16.02
C LEU A 136 -1.60 -5.50 -16.87
N ASN A 137 -2.28 -6.53 -17.44
CA ASN A 137 -3.56 -6.33 -18.08
C ASN A 137 -4.68 -6.28 -17.02
N ARG A 138 -5.74 -5.48 -17.27
CA ARG A 138 -6.92 -5.39 -16.40
C ARG A 138 -7.53 -6.77 -16.11
N SER A 139 -7.58 -7.65 -17.10
CA SER A 139 -8.09 -9.03 -16.93
C SER A 139 -7.26 -9.84 -15.94
N THR A 140 -5.94 -9.63 -15.90
CA THR A 140 -5.05 -10.26 -14.92
C THR A 140 -5.37 -9.75 -13.51
N VAL A 141 -5.50 -8.44 -13.33
CA VAL A 141 -5.88 -7.83 -12.04
C VAL A 141 -7.22 -8.40 -11.56
N THR A 142 -8.24 -8.44 -12.45
CA THR A 142 -9.55 -9.01 -12.12
C THR A 142 -9.45 -10.46 -11.68
N ASN A 143 -8.68 -11.28 -12.39
CA ASN A 143 -8.49 -12.70 -12.06
C ASN A 143 -7.74 -12.90 -10.74
N THR A 144 -6.71 -12.08 -10.48
CA THR A 144 -5.98 -12.12 -9.19
C THR A 144 -6.90 -11.74 -8.03
N LEU A 145 -7.72 -10.69 -8.17
CA LEU A 145 -8.69 -10.30 -7.14
C LEU A 145 -9.73 -11.41 -6.85
N ARG A 146 -10.16 -12.14 -7.86
CA ARG A 146 -11.13 -13.24 -7.70
C ARG A 146 -10.59 -14.38 -6.83
N ILE A 147 -9.27 -14.56 -6.73
CA ILE A 147 -8.64 -15.58 -5.88
C ILE A 147 -9.05 -15.42 -4.40
N LEU A 148 -9.35 -14.18 -3.96
CA LEU A 148 -9.83 -13.92 -2.60
C LEU A 148 -11.24 -14.48 -2.31
N ASN A 149 -11.96 -14.93 -3.33
CA ASN A 149 -13.27 -15.58 -3.19
C ASN A 149 -13.17 -17.11 -3.05
N LEU A 150 -11.96 -17.68 -2.94
CA LEU A 150 -11.75 -19.09 -2.65
C LEU A 150 -12.15 -19.39 -1.20
N ASP A 151 -12.48 -20.66 -0.96
CA ASP A 151 -12.69 -21.17 0.41
C ASP A 151 -11.44 -20.93 1.28
N GLU A 152 -11.64 -20.61 2.55
CA GLU A 152 -10.54 -20.23 3.45
C GLU A 152 -9.50 -21.34 3.61
N ARG A 153 -9.91 -22.62 3.59
CA ARG A 153 -8.99 -23.76 3.60
C ARG A 153 -8.10 -23.81 2.37
N VAL A 154 -8.62 -23.42 1.19
CA VAL A 154 -7.86 -23.34 -0.07
C VAL A 154 -6.92 -22.15 -0.03
N ILE A 155 -7.36 -21.01 0.49
CA ILE A 155 -6.52 -19.82 0.71
C ILE A 155 -5.33 -20.18 1.60
N GLN A 156 -5.55 -20.95 2.68
CA GLN A 156 -4.48 -21.38 3.57
C GLN A 156 -3.45 -22.25 2.85
N LEU A 157 -3.88 -23.19 2.01
CA LEU A 157 -2.98 -24.02 1.19
C LEU A 157 -2.15 -23.19 0.21
N ALA A 158 -2.72 -22.12 -0.35
CA ALA A 158 -2.01 -21.19 -1.24
C ALA A 158 -0.99 -20.33 -0.46
N LEU A 159 -1.32 -19.89 0.75
CA LEU A 159 -0.39 -19.18 1.66
C LEU A 159 0.81 -20.06 2.06
N GLU A 160 0.59 -21.37 2.23
CA GLU A 160 1.64 -22.35 2.48
C GLU A 160 2.49 -22.67 1.24
N GLY A 161 2.23 -22.03 0.10
CA GLY A 161 2.96 -22.26 -1.15
C GLY A 161 2.64 -23.56 -1.87
N LYS A 162 1.63 -24.31 -1.42
CA LYS A 162 1.20 -25.59 -2.02
C LYS A 162 0.43 -25.43 -3.32
N LEU A 163 -0.13 -24.23 -3.55
CA LEU A 163 -0.91 -23.89 -4.73
C LEU A 163 -0.34 -22.61 -5.38
N ASN A 164 -0.16 -22.65 -6.68
CA ASN A 164 0.23 -21.47 -7.46
C ASN A 164 -0.99 -20.66 -7.95
N GLU A 165 -0.76 -19.49 -8.57
CA GLU A 165 -1.82 -18.61 -9.08
C GLU A 165 -2.74 -19.31 -10.09
N GLY A 166 -2.17 -20.16 -10.97
CA GLY A 166 -2.93 -20.94 -11.95
C GLY A 166 -3.87 -21.95 -11.28
N HIS A 167 -3.40 -22.65 -10.25
CA HIS A 167 -4.22 -23.58 -9.45
C HIS A 167 -5.36 -22.84 -8.75
N CYS A 168 -5.08 -21.73 -8.08
CA CYS A 168 -6.07 -20.89 -7.41
C CYS A 168 -7.16 -20.42 -8.39
N ARG A 169 -6.76 -19.98 -9.58
CA ARG A 169 -7.71 -19.53 -10.61
C ARG A 169 -8.60 -20.65 -11.13
N SER A 170 -8.05 -21.86 -11.34
CA SER A 170 -8.85 -23.00 -11.81
C SER A 170 -9.86 -23.48 -10.76
N LEU A 171 -9.51 -23.37 -9.47
CA LEU A 171 -10.39 -23.76 -8.37
C LEU A 171 -11.63 -22.85 -8.23
N LEU A 172 -11.61 -21.65 -8.78
CA LEU A 172 -12.76 -20.74 -8.83
C LEU A 172 -13.94 -21.25 -9.70
N CYS A 173 -13.76 -22.33 -10.46
CA CYS A 173 -14.84 -22.93 -11.22
C CYS A 173 -15.81 -23.79 -10.38
N PHE A 174 -15.44 -24.07 -9.14
CA PHE A 174 -16.28 -24.80 -8.18
C PHE A 174 -17.05 -23.80 -7.32
N ASP A 175 -18.38 -23.88 -7.37
CA ASP A 175 -19.27 -23.05 -6.55
C ASP A 175 -19.41 -23.61 -5.11
N ASP A 176 -19.14 -24.92 -4.93
CA ASP A 176 -19.26 -25.64 -3.66
C ASP A 176 -17.90 -25.63 -2.94
N PRO A 177 -17.79 -25.04 -1.71
CA PRO A 177 -16.54 -24.95 -0.95
C PRO A 177 -15.87 -26.30 -0.68
N ASP A 178 -16.64 -27.36 -0.40
CA ASP A 178 -16.09 -28.68 -0.12
C ASP A 178 -15.51 -29.32 -1.38
N LYS A 179 -16.17 -29.19 -2.52
CA LYS A 179 -15.64 -29.64 -3.81
C LYS A 179 -14.39 -28.85 -4.22
N GLN A 180 -14.35 -27.56 -3.89
CA GLN A 180 -13.21 -26.70 -4.14
C GLN A 180 -12.00 -27.17 -3.34
N TYR A 181 -12.19 -27.46 -2.05
CA TYR A 181 -11.15 -27.97 -1.15
C TYR A 181 -10.66 -29.36 -1.56
N ASP A 182 -11.60 -30.30 -1.86
CA ASP A 182 -11.25 -31.63 -2.37
C ASP A 182 -10.43 -31.57 -3.68
N ALA A 183 -10.78 -30.65 -4.57
CA ALA A 183 -10.02 -30.44 -5.80
C ALA A 183 -8.60 -29.89 -5.51
N ALA A 184 -8.48 -28.98 -4.54
CA ALA A 184 -7.19 -28.45 -4.11
C ALA A 184 -6.28 -29.57 -3.54
N LEU A 185 -6.81 -30.46 -2.72
CA LEU A 185 -6.08 -31.61 -2.19
C LEU A 185 -5.59 -32.54 -3.30
N ARG A 186 -6.42 -32.81 -4.33
CA ARG A 186 -6.02 -33.64 -5.49
C ARG A 186 -4.89 -33.01 -6.30
N ILE A 187 -4.88 -31.69 -6.43
CA ILE A 187 -3.77 -30.97 -7.10
C ILE A 187 -2.48 -31.26 -6.35
N ILE A 188 -2.51 -31.13 -5.02
CA ILE A 188 -1.33 -31.30 -4.16
C ILE A 188 -0.85 -32.76 -4.16
N GLU A 189 -1.76 -33.75 -4.03
CA GLU A 189 -1.40 -35.15 -3.91
C GLU A 189 -1.00 -35.80 -5.23
N LYS A 190 -1.67 -35.44 -6.34
CA LYS A 190 -1.52 -36.12 -7.62
C LYS A 190 -0.77 -35.32 -8.68
N GLY A 191 -0.42 -34.05 -8.36
CA GLY A 191 0.18 -33.15 -9.33
C GLY A 191 -0.73 -32.87 -10.53
N GLU A 192 -2.07 -32.92 -10.35
CA GLU A 192 -3.02 -32.67 -11.44
C GLU A 192 -2.82 -31.26 -12.00
N THR A 193 -2.79 -31.14 -13.32
CA THR A 193 -2.63 -29.84 -13.97
C THR A 193 -3.96 -29.06 -13.97
N VAL A 194 -3.87 -27.75 -14.12
CA VAL A 194 -5.03 -26.87 -14.29
C VAL A 194 -5.97 -27.37 -15.41
N ARG A 195 -5.39 -27.85 -16.51
CA ARG A 195 -6.14 -28.39 -17.67
C ARG A 195 -6.93 -29.64 -17.34
N ASP A 196 -6.40 -30.51 -16.47
CA ASP A 196 -7.10 -31.75 -16.07
C ASP A 196 -8.33 -31.43 -15.23
N ILE A 197 -8.26 -30.41 -14.39
CA ILE A 197 -9.37 -29.96 -13.55
C ILE A 197 -10.43 -29.29 -14.42
N GLU A 198 -10.05 -28.38 -15.31
CA GLU A 198 -10.97 -27.68 -16.22
C GLU A 198 -11.72 -28.68 -17.11
N LYS A 199 -11.05 -29.70 -17.65
CA LYS A 199 -11.70 -30.78 -18.42
C LYS A 199 -12.72 -31.54 -17.58
N LYS A 200 -12.36 -31.97 -16.37
CA LYS A 200 -13.27 -32.72 -15.48
C LYS A 200 -14.52 -31.91 -15.11
N VAL A 201 -14.39 -30.60 -14.95
CA VAL A 201 -15.52 -29.69 -14.66
C VAL A 201 -16.40 -29.52 -15.89
N GLN A 202 -15.79 -29.30 -17.08
CA GLN A 202 -16.55 -29.18 -18.32
C GLN A 202 -17.32 -30.45 -18.68
N ASP A 203 -16.70 -31.63 -18.50
CA ASP A 203 -17.35 -32.90 -18.77
C ASP A 203 -18.52 -33.16 -17.80
N LYS A 204 -18.39 -32.80 -16.51
CA LYS A 204 -19.50 -32.87 -15.55
C LYS A 204 -20.64 -31.91 -15.92
N LYS A 205 -20.36 -30.68 -16.31
CA LYS A 205 -21.37 -29.71 -16.75
C LYS A 205 -22.10 -30.18 -18.00
N LYS A 206 -21.40 -30.80 -18.97
CA LYS A 206 -22.01 -31.39 -20.18
C LYS A 206 -22.94 -32.57 -19.84
N VAL A 207 -22.54 -33.43 -18.92
CA VAL A 207 -23.32 -34.56 -18.45
C VAL A 207 -24.60 -34.07 -17.74
N SER A 208 -24.47 -33.11 -16.82
CA SER A 208 -25.59 -32.53 -16.08
C SER A 208 -26.62 -31.88 -17.04
N LYS A 209 -26.15 -31.07 -18.00
CA LYS A 209 -27.01 -30.44 -18.99
C LYS A 209 -27.78 -31.47 -19.86
N LYS A 210 -27.08 -32.55 -20.23
CA LYS A 210 -27.72 -33.64 -21.01
C LYS A 210 -28.75 -34.44 -20.19
N TYR A 211 -28.61 -34.50 -18.88
CA TYR A 211 -29.60 -35.11 -17.96
C TYR A 211 -30.82 -34.20 -17.78
N GLU A 212 -30.62 -32.90 -17.66
CA GLU A 212 -31.73 -31.92 -17.57
C GLU A 212 -32.54 -31.88 -18.87
N GLU A 213 -31.89 -31.79 -20.04
CA GLU A 213 -32.54 -31.84 -21.35
C GLU A 213 -33.35 -33.13 -21.57
N ARG A 214 -32.86 -34.28 -21.05
CA ARG A 214 -33.61 -35.54 -21.11
C ARG A 214 -34.80 -35.60 -20.16
N ARG A 215 -34.74 -34.94 -19.00
CA ARG A 215 -35.88 -34.86 -18.06
C ARG A 215 -36.97 -33.96 -18.63
N GLU A 216 -36.64 -32.85 -19.26
CA GLU A 216 -37.59 -31.93 -19.91
C GLU A 216 -38.24 -32.56 -21.13
N ALA A 217 -37.58 -33.47 -21.84
CA ALA A 217 -38.11 -34.16 -23.01
C ALA A 217 -39.07 -35.35 -22.65
N ILE A 218 -39.20 -35.71 -21.37
CA ILE A 218 -40.02 -36.82 -20.88
C ILE A 218 -41.31 -36.32 -20.17
N CYS A 219 -41.37 -35.00 -19.89
CA CYS A 219 -42.58 -34.34 -19.37
C CYS A 219 -43.37 -33.70 -20.48
#